data_61339c34a114a998e8eeb03b2c7650fd
#
_entry.id   61339c34a114a998e8eeb03b2c7650fd
#
_cell.length_a   1.000
_cell.length_b   1.000
_cell.length_c   1.000
_cell.angle_alpha   90.00
_cell.angle_beta   90.00
_cell.angle_gamma   90.00
#
_symmetry.space_group_name_H-M   'P 1'
#
loop_
_entity.id
_entity.type
_entity.pdbx_description
1 polymer ?
#
loop_
_entity_poly.entity_id
_entity_poly.type
_entity_poly.pdbx_seq_one_letter_code
_entity_poly.pdbx_strand_id
1 'polypeptide(L)'
;MKKEIASILCAAAITCSAGAANVTNFSDVRPSDWYSDAVNYVCKAGLMNGTSNTMFSPNATTSRGMIVTILYRLAGSPDMLENNWGYPYADVDAATYYSTPVYWARVNNLVTGYSDTQFGPDDAITREQLTAILYRYADYLGLDTDTDFIPDKYYDFPDYTTVSRYAANAMSWCVNKGIVNGSNGKLNPQGTATRAEVATMLMNAESILNESDTKPDKDPIPPTPEDNTGNENTDGIQTVTDEISQRPTGQSSVDEYGGYWDYDLSNATFDAINDLREENDLDRLSYSLQVQEWADIRARELWIVEERDGDISHTRPDGSVFATVGTGCNAENALINITSANFQTNVNMWYASQGHRENMLNTRSKTAAVAIYVQGEKVYALQLFDILTVEELNQI
;
A
#
# COMPACT_ATOMS: atom_id res chain seq x y z
N MET A 1 9.13 18.12 0.59
CA MET A 1 7.74 18.55 0.39
C MET A 1 6.74 17.83 1.30
N LYS A 2 6.94 16.55 1.69
CA LYS A 2 6.03 15.83 2.63
C LYS A 2 6.02 16.36 4.06
N LYS A 3 7.07 17.06 4.52
CA LYS A 3 7.21 17.52 5.91
C LYS A 3 6.43 18.81 6.27
N GLU A 4 5.98 19.58 5.29
CA GLU A 4 5.25 20.82 5.58
C GLU A 4 3.74 20.67 5.68
N ILE A 5 3.20 19.51 5.24
CA ILE A 5 1.76 19.27 5.18
C ILE A 5 1.19 18.90 6.56
N ALA A 6 1.97 18.20 7.40
CA ALA A 6 1.55 17.82 8.76
C ALA A 6 1.44 19.03 9.71
N SER A 7 2.30 20.04 9.53
CA SER A 7 2.27 21.27 10.35
C SER A 7 1.02 22.14 10.15
N ILE A 8 0.30 21.96 9.04
CA ILE A 8 -0.85 22.82 8.73
C ILE A 8 -2.12 22.36 9.44
N LEU A 9 -2.24 21.05 9.75
CA LEU A 9 -3.40 20.56 10.52
C LEU A 9 -3.39 21.05 11.98
N CYS A 10 -2.21 21.24 12.59
CA CYS A 10 -2.07 21.79 13.93
C CYS A 10 -2.38 23.29 13.99
N ALA A 11 -2.15 24.06 12.91
CA ALA A 11 -2.35 25.50 12.90
C ALA A 11 -3.83 25.92 12.77
N ALA A 12 -4.70 25.05 12.27
CA ALA A 12 -6.14 25.31 12.20
C ALA A 12 -6.87 25.12 13.55
N ALA A 13 -6.21 24.53 14.54
CA ALA A 13 -6.77 24.30 15.88
C ALA A 13 -6.57 25.49 16.84
N ILE A 14 -5.81 26.51 16.48
CA ILE A 14 -5.48 27.59 17.39
C ILE A 14 -5.95 28.93 16.82
N THR A 15 -7.15 29.29 17.05
CA THR A 15 -7.69 30.58 17.48
C THR A 15 -9.22 30.55 17.38
N CYS A 16 -9.87 29.93 18.32
CA CYS A 16 -11.23 30.29 18.61
C CYS A 16 -11.41 30.44 20.12
N SER A 17 -11.33 31.69 20.57
CA SER A 17 -11.72 32.08 21.90
C SER A 17 -13.19 31.80 22.13
N ALA A 18 -13.46 31.08 23.23
CA ALA A 18 -14.66 31.09 24.03
C ALA A 18 -16.04 31.26 23.33
N GLY A 19 -16.68 30.13 23.14
CA GLY A 19 -18.11 30.05 22.82
C GLY A 19 -18.43 28.66 22.29
N ALA A 20 -18.77 27.72 23.15
CA ALA A 20 -19.33 26.43 22.75
C ALA A 20 -20.69 26.67 22.07
N ALA A 21 -20.68 27.05 20.81
CA ALA A 21 -21.85 27.01 19.95
C ALA A 21 -21.85 25.64 19.24
N ASN A 22 -22.92 24.89 19.41
CA ASN A 22 -23.18 23.69 18.59
C ASN A 22 -23.03 24.07 17.13
N VAL A 23 -22.01 23.53 16.46
CA VAL A 23 -21.55 23.96 15.14
C VAL A 23 -22.53 23.52 14.04
N THR A 24 -23.47 22.62 14.33
CA THR A 24 -24.38 22.12 13.30
C THR A 24 -25.84 22.19 13.78
N ASN A 25 -26.62 23.08 13.15
CA ASN A 25 -28.07 23.11 13.29
C ASN A 25 -28.77 22.30 12.18
N PHE A 26 -28.28 21.11 11.87
CA PHE A 26 -28.94 20.24 10.92
C PHE A 26 -30.19 19.64 11.55
N SER A 27 -31.34 19.84 10.92
CA SER A 27 -32.62 19.35 11.42
C SER A 27 -32.77 17.82 11.43
N ASP A 28 -31.88 17.13 10.68
CA ASP A 28 -31.82 15.69 10.55
C ASP A 28 -30.66 15.04 11.35
N VAL A 29 -30.03 15.79 12.27
CA VAL A 29 -29.02 15.31 13.22
C VAL A 29 -29.44 15.69 14.63
N ARG A 30 -29.80 14.71 15.45
CA ARG A 30 -30.17 14.91 16.85
C ARG A 30 -28.95 14.64 17.74
N PRO A 31 -28.87 15.34 18.90
CA PRO A 31 -27.77 15.08 19.86
C PRO A 31 -27.70 13.62 20.36
N SER A 32 -28.83 12.89 20.31
CA SER A 32 -28.90 11.47 20.69
C SER A 32 -28.52 10.49 19.59
N ASP A 33 -28.32 10.94 18.37
CA ASP A 33 -27.96 10.08 17.26
C ASP A 33 -26.48 9.63 17.40
N TRP A 34 -26.20 8.35 17.14
CA TRP A 34 -24.89 7.72 17.33
C TRP A 34 -23.77 8.40 16.54
N TYR A 35 -24.11 9.10 15.48
CA TYR A 35 -23.19 9.82 14.60
C TYR A 35 -23.09 11.34 14.90
N SER A 36 -23.82 11.85 15.91
CA SER A 36 -23.91 13.29 16.17
C SER A 36 -22.55 13.94 16.39
N ASP A 37 -21.70 13.33 17.23
CA ASP A 37 -20.36 13.84 17.52
C ASP A 37 -19.46 13.78 16.28
N ALA A 38 -19.58 12.72 15.49
CA ALA A 38 -18.84 12.57 14.26
C ALA A 38 -19.22 13.61 13.19
N VAL A 39 -20.52 13.92 13.05
CA VAL A 39 -20.99 14.98 12.17
C VAL A 39 -20.46 16.34 12.63
N ASN A 40 -20.50 16.62 13.93
CA ASN A 40 -19.93 17.86 14.49
C ASN A 40 -18.44 17.95 14.21
N TYR A 41 -17.69 16.85 14.39
CA TYR A 41 -16.25 16.77 14.13
C TYR A 41 -15.92 17.09 12.66
N VAL A 42 -16.49 16.36 11.72
CA VAL A 42 -16.15 16.54 10.29
C VAL A 42 -16.57 17.89 9.72
N CYS A 43 -17.66 18.47 10.25
CA CYS A 43 -18.10 19.82 9.85
C CYS A 43 -17.18 20.90 10.44
N LYS A 44 -16.80 20.78 11.71
CA LYS A 44 -15.86 21.70 12.37
C LYS A 44 -14.46 21.67 11.74
N ALA A 45 -14.01 20.49 11.36
CA ALA A 45 -12.74 20.30 10.67
C ALA A 45 -12.80 20.71 9.17
N GLY A 46 -13.96 21.10 8.65
CA GLY A 46 -14.13 21.48 7.24
C GLY A 46 -14.03 20.31 6.26
N LEU A 47 -14.05 19.06 6.75
CA LEU A 47 -13.92 17.86 5.95
C LEU A 47 -15.19 17.56 5.16
N MET A 48 -16.34 17.68 5.82
CA MET A 48 -17.65 17.49 5.21
C MET A 48 -18.56 18.68 5.48
N ASN A 49 -19.44 18.95 4.54
CA ASN A 49 -20.49 19.96 4.67
C ASN A 49 -21.88 19.30 4.66
N GLY A 50 -22.91 20.04 5.08
CA GLY A 50 -24.30 19.64 4.86
C GLY A 50 -24.62 19.53 3.36
N THR A 51 -25.64 18.76 3.02
CA THR A 51 -26.21 18.71 1.66
C THR A 51 -27.05 19.96 1.37
N SER A 52 -27.43 20.65 2.45
CA SER A 52 -28.03 22.00 2.42
C SER A 52 -27.67 22.76 3.71
N ASN A 53 -28.11 23.98 3.85
CA ASN A 53 -27.92 24.78 5.07
C ASN A 53 -28.58 24.16 6.32
N THR A 54 -29.54 23.26 6.16
CA THR A 54 -30.32 22.67 7.25
C THR A 54 -30.30 21.15 7.32
N MET A 55 -29.63 20.48 6.37
CA MET A 55 -29.60 19.02 6.26
C MET A 55 -28.16 18.50 6.08
N PHE A 56 -27.78 17.51 6.85
CA PHE A 56 -26.54 16.76 6.68
C PHE A 56 -26.72 15.55 5.77
N SER A 57 -27.95 14.99 5.76
CA SER A 57 -28.31 13.76 5.05
C SER A 57 -27.50 12.54 5.51
N PRO A 58 -27.52 12.17 6.81
CA PRO A 58 -26.63 11.15 7.39
C PRO A 58 -26.77 9.77 6.74
N ASN A 59 -27.98 9.43 6.25
CA ASN A 59 -28.26 8.15 5.62
C ASN A 59 -28.03 8.13 4.09
N ALA A 60 -27.66 9.26 3.48
CA ALA A 60 -27.30 9.28 2.07
C ALA A 60 -25.94 8.59 1.85
N THR A 61 -25.79 7.96 0.69
CA THR A 61 -24.52 7.34 0.29
C THR A 61 -23.46 8.40 0.00
N THR A 62 -22.20 8.03 0.15
CA THR A 62 -21.06 8.87 -0.21
C THR A 62 -20.46 8.36 -1.49
N SER A 63 -20.13 9.26 -2.43
CA SER A 63 -19.50 8.86 -3.68
C SER A 63 -17.98 8.80 -3.55
N ARG A 64 -17.32 8.11 -4.50
CA ARG A 64 -15.86 8.02 -4.58
C ARG A 64 -15.22 9.40 -4.75
N GLY A 65 -15.81 10.27 -5.57
CA GLY A 65 -15.36 11.67 -5.73
C GLY A 65 -15.47 12.49 -4.44
N MET A 66 -16.50 12.26 -3.61
CA MET A 66 -16.61 12.88 -2.30
C MET A 66 -15.50 12.44 -1.35
N ILE A 67 -15.16 11.14 -1.32
CA ILE A 67 -14.10 10.62 -0.45
C ILE A 67 -12.75 11.22 -0.78
N VAL A 68 -12.35 11.23 -2.05
CA VAL A 68 -11.05 11.84 -2.41
C VAL A 68 -11.00 13.32 -2.12
N THR A 69 -12.16 14.02 -2.22
CA THR A 69 -12.26 15.44 -1.84
C THR A 69 -12.08 15.64 -0.33
N ILE A 70 -12.62 14.75 0.49
CA ILE A 70 -12.44 14.77 1.95
C ILE A 70 -10.95 14.54 2.30
N LEU A 71 -10.30 13.55 1.69
CA LEU A 71 -8.87 13.28 1.94
C LEU A 71 -7.98 14.43 1.46
N TYR A 72 -8.30 15.03 0.33
CA TYR A 72 -7.59 16.21 -0.17
C TYR A 72 -7.66 17.39 0.82
N ARG A 73 -8.84 17.62 1.43
CA ARG A 73 -9.01 18.61 2.51
C ARG A 73 -8.25 18.22 3.77
N LEU A 74 -8.29 16.94 4.14
CA LEU A 74 -7.55 16.40 5.29
C LEU A 74 -6.04 16.60 5.12
N ALA A 75 -5.53 16.51 3.88
CA ALA A 75 -4.15 16.80 3.52
C ALA A 75 -3.83 18.31 3.44
N GLY A 76 -4.76 19.20 3.83
CA GLY A 76 -4.57 20.64 3.78
C GLY A 76 -4.77 21.26 2.39
N SER A 77 -5.41 20.55 1.46
CA SER A 77 -5.67 20.98 0.08
C SER A 77 -4.38 21.46 -0.62
N PRO A 78 -3.38 20.58 -0.77
CA PRO A 78 -2.07 20.94 -1.30
C PRO A 78 -2.19 21.58 -2.69
N ASP A 79 -1.41 22.62 -2.93
CA ASP A 79 -1.40 23.33 -4.21
C ASP A 79 -0.86 22.40 -5.31
N MET A 80 -1.69 22.07 -6.28
CA MET A 80 -1.33 21.25 -7.42
C MET A 80 -0.95 22.20 -8.54
N LEU A 81 0.35 22.47 -8.69
CA LEU A 81 0.85 23.27 -9.78
C LEU A 81 0.27 22.77 -11.10
N GLU A 82 -0.30 23.65 -11.89
CA GLU A 82 -0.82 23.40 -13.24
C GLU A 82 0.33 22.92 -14.17
N ASN A 83 0.78 21.70 -13.96
CA ASN A 83 1.55 21.01 -14.96
C ASN A 83 0.52 20.41 -15.94
N ASN A 84 0.76 20.62 -17.22
CA ASN A 84 -0.06 20.26 -18.36
C ASN A 84 -0.17 18.72 -18.54
N TRP A 85 -0.37 18.00 -17.43
CA TRP A 85 -0.61 16.57 -17.35
C TRP A 85 -2.10 16.38 -17.64
N GLY A 86 -2.43 15.75 -18.74
CA GLY A 86 -3.82 15.43 -19.07
C GLY A 86 -4.51 14.74 -17.90
N TYR A 87 -5.79 15.01 -17.68
CA TYR A 87 -6.57 14.33 -16.65
C TYR A 87 -6.54 12.83 -16.91
N PRO A 88 -6.16 12.00 -15.92
CA PRO A 88 -5.92 10.58 -16.16
C PRO A 88 -7.20 9.80 -16.47
N TYR A 89 -8.37 10.35 -16.13
CA TYR A 89 -9.65 9.66 -16.27
C TYR A 89 -10.61 10.44 -17.18
N ALA A 90 -11.17 9.74 -18.17
CA ALA A 90 -12.09 10.32 -19.13
C ALA A 90 -13.46 10.69 -18.54
N ASP A 91 -13.82 10.10 -17.39
CA ASP A 91 -15.06 10.35 -16.66
C ASP A 91 -14.91 11.40 -15.56
N VAL A 92 -13.77 12.10 -15.47
CA VAL A 92 -13.51 13.19 -14.53
C VAL A 92 -13.39 14.50 -15.32
N ASP A 93 -14.47 15.29 -15.29
CA ASP A 93 -14.47 16.61 -15.93
C ASP A 93 -13.64 17.61 -15.10
N ALA A 94 -12.76 18.35 -15.77
CA ALA A 94 -11.89 19.35 -15.19
C ALA A 94 -12.65 20.45 -14.40
N ALA A 95 -13.89 20.74 -14.77
CA ALA A 95 -14.72 21.75 -14.10
C ALA A 95 -15.41 21.26 -12.81
N THR A 96 -15.26 19.98 -12.45
CA THR A 96 -15.90 19.42 -11.26
C THR A 96 -15.08 19.69 -9.99
N TYR A 97 -15.76 19.77 -8.83
CA TYR A 97 -15.12 20.04 -7.54
C TYR A 97 -14.14 18.95 -7.08
N TYR A 98 -14.27 17.75 -7.62
CA TYR A 98 -13.44 16.60 -7.29
C TYR A 98 -12.29 16.38 -8.29
N SER A 99 -12.17 17.15 -9.37
CA SER A 99 -11.16 16.92 -10.40
C SER A 99 -9.74 17.04 -9.83
N THR A 100 -9.39 18.15 -9.18
CA THR A 100 -8.10 18.33 -8.50
C THR A 100 -7.87 17.30 -7.38
N PRO A 101 -8.84 17.02 -6.48
CA PRO A 101 -8.74 15.93 -5.52
C PRO A 101 -8.47 14.56 -6.14
N VAL A 102 -9.15 14.18 -7.22
CA VAL A 102 -8.92 12.89 -7.90
C VAL A 102 -7.52 12.83 -8.49
N TYR A 103 -7.09 13.90 -9.17
CA TYR A 103 -5.72 13.97 -9.69
C TYR A 103 -4.68 13.85 -8.57
N TRP A 104 -4.84 14.63 -7.49
CA TRP A 104 -3.95 14.54 -6.31
C TRP A 104 -3.90 13.13 -5.72
N ALA A 105 -5.06 12.51 -5.52
CA ALA A 105 -5.14 11.18 -4.95
C ALA A 105 -4.50 10.11 -5.86
N ARG A 106 -4.63 10.26 -7.19
CA ARG A 106 -4.01 9.37 -8.18
C ARG A 106 -2.48 9.48 -8.15
N VAL A 107 -1.91 10.69 -8.23
CA VAL A 107 -0.44 10.88 -8.28
C VAL A 107 0.24 10.50 -6.95
N ASN A 108 -0.51 10.47 -5.85
CA ASN A 108 -0.02 10.01 -4.55
C ASN A 108 -0.41 8.53 -4.26
N ASN A 109 -0.89 7.79 -5.25
CA ASN A 109 -1.28 6.38 -5.14
C ASN A 109 -2.32 6.07 -4.05
N LEU A 110 -3.15 7.06 -3.69
CA LEU A 110 -4.21 6.87 -2.69
C LEU A 110 -5.43 6.17 -3.28
N VAL A 111 -5.67 6.40 -4.58
CA VAL A 111 -6.77 5.78 -5.32
C VAL A 111 -6.28 5.25 -6.66
N THR A 112 -6.94 4.18 -7.10
CA THR A 112 -6.89 3.70 -8.48
C THR A 112 -8.26 3.87 -9.10
N GLY A 113 -8.32 4.04 -10.44
CA GLY A 113 -9.58 3.93 -11.19
C GLY A 113 -10.08 2.49 -11.25
N TYR A 114 -11.23 2.31 -11.85
CA TYR A 114 -11.69 0.98 -12.32
C TYR A 114 -10.90 0.52 -13.53
N SER A 115 -10.29 1.47 -14.25
CA SER A 115 -9.32 1.28 -15.33
C SER A 115 -8.43 2.52 -15.42
N ASP A 116 -7.47 2.51 -16.33
CA ASP A 116 -6.59 3.67 -16.57
C ASP A 116 -7.35 4.92 -17.04
N THR A 117 -8.56 4.76 -17.57
CA THR A 117 -9.37 5.85 -18.11
C THR A 117 -10.69 6.10 -17.37
N GLN A 118 -11.02 5.28 -16.36
CA GLN A 118 -12.29 5.36 -15.63
C GLN A 118 -12.09 5.35 -14.13
N PHE A 119 -12.53 6.41 -13.45
CA PHE A 119 -12.47 6.55 -12.00
C PHE A 119 -13.77 6.16 -11.30
N GLY A 120 -14.93 6.45 -11.88
CA GLY A 120 -16.25 6.30 -11.26
C GLY A 120 -16.51 7.32 -10.14
N PRO A 121 -16.40 8.65 -10.38
CA PRO A 121 -16.47 9.66 -9.31
C PRO A 121 -17.82 9.71 -8.61
N ASP A 122 -18.90 9.40 -9.33
CA ASP A 122 -20.28 9.46 -8.83
C ASP A 122 -20.75 8.11 -8.24
N ASP A 123 -19.97 7.05 -8.38
CA ASP A 123 -20.31 5.75 -7.82
C ASP A 123 -20.27 5.77 -6.30
N ALA A 124 -21.25 5.12 -5.67
CA ALA A 124 -21.29 4.99 -4.23
C ALA A 124 -20.11 4.14 -3.74
N ILE A 125 -19.34 4.66 -2.78
CA ILE A 125 -18.20 3.93 -2.23
C ILE A 125 -18.66 2.78 -1.33
N THR A 126 -18.03 1.62 -1.47
CA THR A 126 -18.24 0.52 -0.50
C THR A 126 -17.38 0.71 0.76
N ARG A 127 -17.78 0.04 1.84
CA ARG A 127 -17.05 0.12 3.12
C ARG A 127 -15.62 -0.40 2.97
N GLU A 128 -15.41 -1.49 2.22
CA GLU A 128 -14.05 -2.00 1.96
C GLU A 128 -13.21 -1.07 1.07
N GLN A 129 -13.81 -0.40 0.08
CA GLN A 129 -13.11 0.60 -0.72
C GLN A 129 -12.68 1.80 0.14
N LEU A 130 -13.54 2.24 1.06
CA LEU A 130 -13.21 3.31 1.98
C LEU A 130 -12.04 2.93 2.90
N THR A 131 -12.05 1.72 3.47
CA THR A 131 -10.92 1.24 4.30
C THR A 131 -9.63 1.16 3.51
N ALA A 132 -9.67 0.67 2.26
CA ALA A 132 -8.50 0.62 1.40
C ALA A 132 -7.90 2.01 1.13
N ILE A 133 -8.74 3.02 0.94
CA ILE A 133 -8.30 4.40 0.73
C ILE A 133 -7.71 5.00 2.01
N LEU A 134 -8.34 4.81 3.18
CA LEU A 134 -7.83 5.30 4.47
C LEU A 134 -6.49 4.64 4.83
N TYR A 135 -6.34 3.36 4.57
CA TYR A 135 -5.11 2.62 4.78
C TYR A 135 -3.96 3.18 3.94
N ARG A 136 -4.19 3.41 2.63
CA ARG A 136 -3.19 4.03 1.75
C ARG A 136 -2.89 5.47 2.16
N TYR A 137 -3.87 6.19 2.69
CA TYR A 137 -3.64 7.54 3.20
C TYR A 137 -2.77 7.52 4.46
N ALA A 138 -2.96 6.57 5.35
CA ALA A 138 -2.10 6.37 6.52
C ALA A 138 -0.64 6.04 6.09
N ASP A 139 -0.46 5.16 5.11
CA ASP A 139 0.84 4.86 4.53
C ASP A 139 1.49 6.10 3.88
N TYR A 140 0.71 6.88 3.13
CA TYR A 140 1.16 8.17 2.57
C TYR A 140 1.68 9.14 3.65
N LEU A 141 1.07 9.15 4.83
CA LEU A 141 1.53 9.92 5.98
C LEU A 141 2.77 9.32 6.67
N GLY A 142 3.20 8.13 6.27
CA GLY A 142 4.31 7.39 6.88
C GLY A 142 3.96 6.80 8.25
N LEU A 143 2.67 6.56 8.49
CA LEU A 143 2.21 5.88 9.69
C LEU A 143 2.48 4.38 9.58
N ASP A 144 2.53 3.72 10.74
CA ASP A 144 2.63 2.28 10.82
C ASP A 144 1.33 1.63 10.33
N THR A 145 1.36 1.17 9.10
CA THR A 145 0.28 0.43 8.44
C THR A 145 0.53 -1.07 8.47
N ASP A 146 1.52 -1.52 9.24
CA ASP A 146 1.85 -2.91 9.35
C ASP A 146 0.68 -3.70 9.95
N THR A 147 0.34 -4.80 9.28
CA THR A 147 -0.74 -5.71 9.67
C THR A 147 -0.19 -7.02 10.23
N ASP A 148 1.08 -7.05 10.65
CA ASP A 148 1.77 -8.24 11.16
C ASP A 148 1.06 -8.86 12.38
N PHE A 149 0.17 -8.11 13.00
CA PHE A 149 -0.82 -8.61 13.93
C PHE A 149 -2.22 -8.43 13.30
N ILE A 150 -2.72 -9.45 12.63
CA ILE A 150 -4.16 -9.55 12.42
C ILE A 150 -4.75 -9.87 13.79
N PRO A 151 -5.34 -8.90 14.51
CA PRO A 151 -5.87 -9.20 15.81
C PRO A 151 -7.06 -10.09 15.67
N ASP A 152 -7.31 -10.81 16.72
CA ASP A 152 -8.48 -11.64 16.92
C ASP A 152 -9.80 -10.93 16.56
N LYS A 153 -9.88 -9.61 16.78
CA LYS A 153 -11.08 -8.80 16.51
C LYS A 153 -11.56 -8.78 15.06
N TYR A 154 -10.68 -8.86 14.06
CA TYR A 154 -11.09 -8.93 12.65
C TYR A 154 -11.84 -10.24 12.37
N TYR A 155 -11.37 -11.33 12.95
CA TYR A 155 -11.97 -12.66 12.81
C TYR A 155 -13.23 -12.86 13.66
N ASP A 156 -13.51 -11.97 14.62
CA ASP A 156 -14.75 -12.00 15.40
C ASP A 156 -15.98 -11.63 14.57
N PHE A 157 -15.78 -10.98 13.41
CA PHE A 157 -16.89 -10.62 12.53
C PHE A 157 -17.30 -11.81 11.64
N PRO A 158 -18.58 -12.21 11.67
CA PRO A 158 -19.04 -13.41 10.96
C PRO A 158 -18.91 -13.33 9.43
N ASP A 159 -18.73 -12.14 8.90
CA ASP A 159 -18.63 -11.84 7.47
C ASP A 159 -17.21 -11.44 7.02
N TYR A 160 -16.18 -11.68 7.84
CA TYR A 160 -14.80 -11.33 7.48
C TYR A 160 -14.33 -12.00 6.18
N THR A 161 -14.84 -13.22 5.89
CA THR A 161 -14.51 -13.95 4.66
C THR A 161 -15.11 -13.34 3.39
N THR A 162 -16.04 -12.39 3.53
CA THR A 162 -16.64 -11.68 2.38
C THR A 162 -15.89 -10.42 2.00
N VAL A 163 -14.87 -10.04 2.77
CA VAL A 163 -13.97 -8.93 2.43
C VAL A 163 -13.16 -9.33 1.20
N SER A 164 -13.16 -8.47 0.19
CA SER A 164 -12.36 -8.70 -1.01
C SER A 164 -10.87 -8.73 -0.68
N ARG A 165 -10.12 -9.59 -1.36
CA ARG A 165 -8.69 -9.81 -1.11
C ARG A 165 -7.89 -8.50 -1.08
N TYR A 166 -8.16 -7.57 -2.02
CA TYR A 166 -7.46 -6.29 -2.09
C TYR A 166 -7.68 -5.39 -0.86
N ALA A 167 -8.76 -5.60 -0.12
CA ALA A 167 -9.15 -4.78 1.02
C ALA A 167 -8.92 -5.50 2.37
N ALA A 168 -8.47 -6.74 2.37
CA ALA A 168 -8.37 -7.56 3.59
C ALA A 168 -7.43 -6.93 4.62
N ASN A 169 -6.21 -6.55 4.23
CA ASN A 169 -5.24 -5.89 5.10
C ASN A 169 -5.76 -4.53 5.59
N ALA A 170 -6.33 -3.74 4.70
CA ALA A 170 -6.88 -2.44 5.03
C ALA A 170 -8.06 -2.55 6.01
N MET A 171 -8.95 -3.49 5.81
CA MET A 171 -10.08 -3.75 6.71
C MET A 171 -9.59 -4.22 8.08
N SER A 172 -8.64 -5.16 8.11
CA SER A 172 -8.01 -5.63 9.34
C SER A 172 -7.34 -4.49 10.10
N TRP A 173 -6.51 -3.69 9.43
CA TRP A 173 -5.87 -2.52 10.00
C TRP A 173 -6.89 -1.53 10.58
N CYS A 174 -7.94 -1.20 9.83
CA CYS A 174 -8.99 -0.30 10.29
C CYS A 174 -9.77 -0.84 11.50
N VAL A 175 -9.98 -2.15 11.57
CA VAL A 175 -10.59 -2.80 12.75
C VAL A 175 -9.66 -2.72 13.95
N ASN A 176 -8.36 -2.97 13.74
CA ASN A 176 -7.33 -2.90 14.77
C ASN A 176 -7.18 -1.54 15.40
N LYS A 177 -7.11 -0.56 14.55
CA LYS A 177 -6.98 0.84 14.96
C LYS A 177 -8.31 1.41 15.48
N GLY A 178 -9.39 0.60 15.52
CA GLY A 178 -10.71 1.06 15.97
C GLY A 178 -11.40 2.05 15.03
N ILE A 179 -10.91 2.17 13.79
CA ILE A 179 -11.55 3.00 12.76
C ILE A 179 -12.88 2.37 12.33
N VAL A 180 -12.88 1.04 12.16
CA VAL A 180 -14.07 0.23 11.85
C VAL A 180 -14.44 -0.61 13.05
N ASN A 181 -15.65 -0.37 13.59
CA ASN A 181 -16.19 -1.12 14.72
C ASN A 181 -17.37 -2.03 14.31
N GLY A 182 -17.59 -2.18 13.01
CA GLY A 182 -18.71 -2.94 12.46
C GLY A 182 -20.04 -2.19 12.54
N SER A 183 -21.05 -2.76 11.89
CA SER A 183 -22.44 -2.31 11.93
C SER A 183 -23.32 -3.53 12.14
N ASN A 184 -24.15 -3.52 13.18
CA ASN A 184 -24.98 -4.69 13.60
C ASN A 184 -24.17 -5.99 13.74
N GLY A 185 -22.94 -5.91 14.27
CA GLY A 185 -22.05 -7.04 14.47
C GLY A 185 -21.42 -7.61 13.19
N LYS A 186 -21.39 -6.83 12.09
CA LYS A 186 -20.81 -7.20 10.80
C LYS A 186 -19.91 -6.11 10.25
N LEU A 187 -18.95 -6.48 9.44
CA LEU A 187 -18.11 -5.56 8.65
C LEU A 187 -18.90 -4.93 7.50
N ASN A 188 -19.76 -5.73 6.87
CA ASN A 188 -20.53 -5.38 5.68
C ASN A 188 -19.65 -4.75 4.56
N PRO A 189 -18.59 -5.44 4.10
CA PRO A 189 -17.56 -4.85 3.25
C PRO A 189 -18.09 -4.34 1.92
N GLN A 190 -19.03 -5.06 1.30
CA GLN A 190 -19.65 -4.70 0.01
C GLN A 190 -20.80 -3.68 0.15
N GLY A 191 -21.23 -3.39 1.38
CA GLY A 191 -22.26 -2.38 1.63
C GLY A 191 -21.71 -0.97 1.33
N THR A 192 -22.55 -0.11 0.77
CA THR A 192 -22.19 1.29 0.53
C THR A 192 -22.09 2.06 1.85
N ALA A 193 -21.06 2.90 1.97
CA ALA A 193 -20.88 3.73 3.15
C ALA A 193 -21.81 4.96 3.12
N THR A 194 -22.57 5.13 4.19
CA THR A 194 -23.38 6.32 4.39
C THR A 194 -22.53 7.49 4.85
N ARG A 195 -23.03 8.72 4.70
CA ARG A 195 -22.35 9.93 5.16
C ARG A 195 -22.09 9.92 6.68
N ALA A 196 -23.00 9.35 7.47
CA ALA A 196 -22.81 9.18 8.91
C ALA A 196 -21.68 8.18 9.22
N GLU A 197 -21.61 7.06 8.50
CA GLU A 197 -20.54 6.07 8.67
C GLU A 197 -19.18 6.64 8.26
N VAL A 198 -19.10 7.36 7.14
CA VAL A 198 -17.89 8.06 6.71
C VAL A 198 -17.43 9.06 7.78
N ALA A 199 -18.34 9.91 8.29
CA ALA A 199 -18.02 10.86 9.35
C ALA A 199 -17.45 10.16 10.60
N THR A 200 -18.06 9.03 10.99
CA THR A 200 -17.62 8.26 12.16
C THR A 200 -16.25 7.61 11.94
N MET A 201 -16.00 7.03 10.77
CA MET A 201 -14.70 6.45 10.45
C MET A 201 -13.60 7.53 10.42
N LEU A 202 -13.88 8.73 9.89
CA LEU A 202 -12.92 9.84 9.89
C LEU A 202 -12.64 10.35 11.31
N MET A 203 -13.66 10.48 12.16
CA MET A 203 -13.48 10.87 13.57
C MET A 203 -12.66 9.82 14.34
N ASN A 204 -12.95 8.53 14.14
CA ASN A 204 -12.19 7.46 14.76
C ASN A 204 -10.72 7.41 14.27
N ALA A 205 -10.47 7.81 13.02
CA ALA A 205 -9.12 7.87 12.46
C ALA A 205 -8.32 9.09 12.92
N GLU A 206 -8.95 10.10 13.51
CA GLU A 206 -8.31 11.39 13.86
C GLU A 206 -7.05 11.22 14.70
N SER A 207 -7.13 10.48 15.81
CA SER A 207 -6.00 10.30 16.71
C SER A 207 -4.82 9.58 16.03
N ILE A 208 -5.13 8.63 15.16
CA ILE A 208 -4.16 7.82 14.44
C ILE A 208 -3.47 8.66 13.36
N LEU A 209 -4.25 9.39 12.57
CA LEU A 209 -3.72 10.22 11.48
C LEU A 209 -2.90 11.41 12.00
N ASN A 210 -3.10 11.82 13.25
CA ASN A 210 -2.31 12.87 13.91
C ASN A 210 -1.05 12.34 14.62
N GLU A 211 -0.85 11.03 14.75
CA GLU A 211 0.36 10.44 15.33
C GLU A 211 1.63 10.72 14.51
N SER A 212 1.49 11.11 13.25
CA SER A 212 2.61 11.52 12.39
C SER A 212 3.45 12.67 12.98
N ASP A 213 2.86 13.50 13.85
CA ASP A 213 3.54 14.62 14.49
C ASP A 213 4.42 14.23 15.71
N THR A 214 4.30 12.99 16.19
CA THR A 214 5.00 12.52 17.41
C THR A 214 6.16 11.57 17.14
N LYS A 215 6.36 11.09 15.90
CA LYS A 215 7.55 10.33 15.55
C LYS A 215 8.76 11.26 15.55
N PRO A 216 9.87 10.91 16.25
CA PRO A 216 11.11 11.65 16.14
C PRO A 216 11.48 11.73 14.67
N ASP A 217 11.87 12.92 14.24
CA ASP A 217 12.46 13.14 12.92
C ASP A 217 13.44 11.99 12.64
N LYS A 218 13.20 11.21 11.59
CA LYS A 218 14.29 10.45 11.02
C LYS A 218 15.30 11.51 10.64
N ASP A 219 16.42 11.54 11.34
CA ASP A 219 17.50 12.48 11.08
C ASP A 219 17.72 12.57 9.57
N PRO A 220 17.83 13.77 9.02
CA PRO A 220 18.22 13.92 7.64
C PRO A 220 19.57 13.20 7.50
N ILE A 221 19.68 12.35 6.49
CA ILE A 221 20.94 11.73 6.10
C ILE A 221 21.98 12.87 6.07
N PRO A 222 23.03 12.85 6.91
CA PRO A 222 24.04 13.90 6.89
C PRO A 222 24.64 13.96 5.50
N PRO A 223 24.97 15.15 4.99
CA PRO A 223 25.73 15.26 3.75
C PRO A 223 27.04 14.49 3.96
N THR A 224 27.39 13.67 2.99
CA THR A 224 28.64 12.92 2.93
C THR A 224 29.79 13.84 3.32
N PRO A 225 30.62 13.52 4.34
CA PRO A 225 31.85 14.23 4.56
C PRO A 225 32.81 13.93 3.43
N GLU A 226 33.32 14.95 2.79
CA GLU A 226 34.50 14.84 1.95
C GLU A 226 35.67 14.34 2.81
N ASP A 227 36.26 13.29 2.34
CA ASP A 227 37.62 12.76 2.47
C ASP A 227 38.39 13.11 3.76
N ASN A 228 38.61 12.11 4.61
CA ASN A 228 39.91 12.02 5.27
C ASN A 228 40.28 10.55 5.62
N THR A 229 41.36 10.15 5.04
CA THR A 229 42.15 8.92 5.14
C THR A 229 42.20 8.28 6.52
N GLY A 230 41.87 6.96 6.57
CA GLY A 230 42.15 6.11 7.73
C GLY A 230 41.66 4.68 7.50
N ASN A 231 42.56 3.87 7.02
CA ASN A 231 42.56 2.43 6.81
C ASN A 231 41.81 1.65 7.92
N GLU A 232 40.65 1.05 7.62
CA GLU A 232 40.14 -0.12 8.35
C GLU A 232 39.09 -0.90 7.52
N ASN A 233 39.38 -2.14 7.24
CA ASN A 233 38.56 -3.28 6.80
C ASN A 233 37.53 -3.00 5.68
N THR A 234 37.99 -2.97 4.44
CA THR A 234 37.19 -2.69 3.24
C THR A 234 36.53 -3.92 2.58
N ASP A 235 36.81 -5.16 3.04
CA ASP A 235 36.34 -6.35 2.32
C ASP A 235 34.80 -6.53 2.32
N GLY A 236 34.13 -6.20 3.42
CA GLY A 236 32.67 -6.36 3.50
C GLY A 236 31.87 -5.25 2.77
N ILE A 237 32.41 -4.02 2.77
CA ILE A 237 31.75 -2.87 2.11
C ILE A 237 31.92 -2.95 0.59
N GLN A 238 33.06 -3.49 0.11
CA GLN A 238 33.34 -3.65 -1.31
C GLN A 238 32.40 -4.69 -1.93
N THR A 239 32.14 -5.83 -1.26
CA THR A 239 31.23 -6.87 -1.73
C THR A 239 29.79 -6.36 -1.87
N VAL A 240 29.28 -5.60 -0.91
CA VAL A 240 27.91 -5.05 -0.97
C VAL A 240 27.78 -4.02 -2.10
N THR A 241 28.77 -3.16 -2.31
CA THR A 241 28.76 -2.18 -3.41
C THR A 241 28.88 -2.84 -4.78
N ASP A 242 29.65 -3.92 -4.90
CA ASP A 242 29.79 -4.68 -6.15
C ASP A 242 28.50 -5.46 -6.48
N GLU A 243 27.82 -6.05 -5.49
CA GLU A 243 26.52 -6.71 -5.67
C GLU A 243 25.44 -5.71 -6.14
N ILE A 244 25.33 -4.54 -5.52
CA ILE A 244 24.35 -3.50 -5.91
C ILE A 244 24.62 -3.00 -7.34
N SER A 245 25.89 -2.87 -7.74
CA SER A 245 26.26 -2.41 -9.08
C SER A 245 25.95 -3.42 -10.19
N GLN A 246 25.73 -4.69 -9.85
CA GLN A 246 25.41 -5.76 -10.80
C GLN A 246 23.89 -5.99 -10.99
N ARG A 247 23.06 -5.45 -10.11
CA ARG A 247 21.60 -5.64 -10.21
C ARG A 247 21.04 -4.87 -11.42
N PRO A 248 20.19 -5.50 -12.24
CA PRO A 248 19.46 -4.78 -13.27
C PRO A 248 18.55 -3.71 -12.63
N THR A 249 18.32 -2.61 -13.34
CA THR A 249 17.50 -1.49 -12.87
C THR A 249 16.50 -1.03 -13.93
N GLY A 250 15.48 -0.31 -13.51
CA GLY A 250 14.43 0.17 -14.40
C GLY A 250 13.48 -0.94 -14.84
N GLN A 251 12.79 -0.70 -15.94
CA GLN A 251 11.92 -1.68 -16.56
C GLN A 251 12.59 -2.26 -17.80
N SER A 252 12.41 -3.56 -18.01
CA SER A 252 12.88 -4.18 -19.24
C SER A 252 12.12 -3.69 -20.46
N SER A 253 12.62 -3.97 -21.65
CA SER A 253 11.79 -3.90 -22.86
C SER A 253 10.64 -4.92 -22.76
N VAL A 254 9.52 -4.59 -23.41
CA VAL A 254 8.37 -5.51 -23.52
C VAL A 254 8.81 -6.78 -24.27
N ASP A 255 8.50 -7.93 -23.72
CA ASP A 255 8.86 -9.23 -24.30
C ASP A 255 7.86 -9.66 -25.41
N GLU A 256 8.07 -10.85 -25.96
CA GLU A 256 7.24 -11.43 -27.03
C GLU A 256 5.79 -11.71 -26.62
N TYR A 257 5.49 -11.73 -25.30
CA TYR A 257 4.17 -11.95 -24.73
C TYR A 257 3.48 -10.64 -24.34
N GLY A 258 4.15 -9.49 -24.51
CA GLY A 258 3.62 -8.18 -24.19
C GLY A 258 3.82 -7.76 -22.73
N GLY A 259 4.57 -8.53 -21.93
CA GLY A 259 4.93 -8.20 -20.56
C GLY A 259 6.34 -7.64 -20.41
N TYR A 260 6.71 -7.23 -19.21
CA TYR A 260 8.05 -6.72 -18.90
C TYR A 260 8.42 -7.01 -17.44
N TRP A 261 9.72 -6.98 -17.12
CA TRP A 261 10.21 -7.06 -15.75
C TRP A 261 10.42 -5.66 -15.16
N ASP A 262 9.91 -5.45 -13.95
CA ASP A 262 10.16 -4.24 -13.15
C ASP A 262 11.28 -4.51 -12.15
N TYR A 263 12.52 -4.17 -12.54
CA TYR A 263 13.70 -4.42 -11.73
C TYR A 263 13.85 -3.47 -10.54
N ASP A 264 13.30 -2.26 -10.63
CA ASP A 264 13.33 -1.33 -9.49
C ASP A 264 12.44 -1.87 -8.36
N LEU A 265 11.25 -2.37 -8.70
CA LEU A 265 10.36 -3.00 -7.73
C LEU A 265 10.93 -4.34 -7.22
N SER A 266 11.59 -5.10 -8.08
CA SER A 266 12.29 -6.35 -7.72
C SER A 266 13.38 -6.10 -6.68
N ASN A 267 14.24 -5.10 -6.92
CA ASN A 267 15.33 -4.73 -6.03
C ASN A 267 14.81 -4.22 -4.68
N ALA A 268 13.81 -3.33 -4.70
CA ALA A 268 13.21 -2.81 -3.47
C ALA A 268 12.57 -3.93 -2.63
N THR A 269 11.93 -4.91 -3.27
CA THR A 269 11.35 -6.08 -2.58
C THR A 269 12.44 -6.97 -2.00
N PHE A 270 13.53 -7.23 -2.73
CA PHE A 270 14.67 -8.01 -2.25
C PHE A 270 15.35 -7.37 -1.04
N ASP A 271 15.56 -6.05 -1.09
CA ASP A 271 16.20 -5.31 0.01
C ASP A 271 15.32 -5.33 1.27
N ALA A 272 14.00 -5.14 1.13
CA ALA A 272 13.06 -5.22 2.26
C ALA A 272 13.00 -6.61 2.91
N ILE A 273 13.17 -7.69 2.12
CA ILE A 273 13.27 -9.04 2.69
C ILE A 273 14.58 -9.20 3.46
N ASN A 274 15.67 -8.64 2.98
CA ASN A 274 16.94 -8.66 3.68
C ASN A 274 16.90 -7.84 4.96
N ASP A 275 16.20 -6.71 4.98
CA ASP A 275 15.97 -5.93 6.18
C ASP A 275 15.15 -6.74 7.21
N LEU A 276 14.09 -7.42 6.77
CA LEU A 276 13.32 -8.33 7.60
C LEU A 276 14.17 -9.48 8.18
N ARG A 277 15.13 -10.01 7.43
CA ARG A 277 16.06 -11.05 7.92
C ARG A 277 16.96 -10.51 9.02
N GLU A 278 17.53 -9.32 8.85
CA GLU A 278 18.34 -8.66 9.89
C GLU A 278 17.52 -8.38 11.16
N GLU A 279 16.26 -7.97 11.03
CA GLU A 279 15.34 -7.80 12.16
C GLU A 279 15.06 -9.10 12.94
N ASN A 280 15.28 -10.25 12.30
CA ASN A 280 15.17 -11.59 12.89
C ASN A 280 16.53 -12.23 13.22
N ASP A 281 17.59 -11.44 13.35
CA ASP A 281 18.96 -11.89 13.67
C ASP A 281 19.51 -12.93 12.64
N LEU A 282 19.15 -12.78 11.36
CA LEU A 282 19.60 -13.64 10.27
C LEU A 282 20.52 -12.88 9.32
N ASP A 283 21.48 -13.60 8.74
CA ASP A 283 22.35 -13.05 7.69
C ASP A 283 21.50 -12.63 6.47
N ARG A 284 21.88 -11.52 5.84
CA ARG A 284 21.33 -11.11 4.54
C ARG A 284 21.60 -12.19 3.49
N LEU A 285 20.68 -12.37 2.58
CA LEU A 285 20.88 -13.18 1.38
C LEU A 285 21.71 -12.39 0.37
N SER A 286 22.70 -13.02 -0.24
CA SER A 286 23.43 -12.42 -1.32
C SER A 286 22.61 -12.41 -2.61
N TYR A 287 22.74 -11.36 -3.39
CA TYR A 287 22.16 -11.29 -4.73
C TYR A 287 23.03 -12.06 -5.73
N SER A 288 22.39 -12.77 -6.65
CA SER A 288 23.07 -13.45 -7.76
C SER A 288 22.35 -13.19 -9.07
N LEU A 289 23.08 -12.74 -10.09
CA LEU A 289 22.55 -12.58 -11.45
C LEU A 289 21.99 -13.89 -12.01
N GLN A 290 22.64 -15.02 -11.73
CA GLN A 290 22.14 -16.33 -12.17
C GLN A 290 20.81 -16.69 -11.54
N VAL A 291 20.64 -16.43 -10.22
CA VAL A 291 19.35 -16.65 -9.54
C VAL A 291 18.30 -15.65 -10.05
N GLN A 292 18.70 -14.43 -10.41
CA GLN A 292 17.80 -13.46 -11.04
C GLN A 292 17.27 -13.94 -12.39
N GLU A 293 18.15 -14.45 -13.26
CA GLU A 293 17.73 -15.02 -14.55
C GLU A 293 16.72 -16.16 -14.36
N TRP A 294 16.92 -17.03 -13.38
CA TRP A 294 15.99 -18.11 -13.07
C TRP A 294 14.67 -17.58 -12.47
N ALA A 295 14.74 -16.55 -11.62
CA ALA A 295 13.57 -15.90 -11.07
C ALA A 295 12.76 -15.20 -12.16
N ASP A 296 13.41 -14.53 -13.12
CA ASP A 296 12.75 -13.88 -14.25
C ASP A 296 11.97 -14.90 -15.11
N ILE A 297 12.59 -16.04 -15.40
CA ILE A 297 11.92 -17.14 -16.11
C ILE A 297 10.70 -17.59 -15.33
N ARG A 298 10.83 -17.83 -14.02
CA ARG A 298 9.74 -18.33 -13.19
C ARG A 298 8.60 -17.32 -13.01
N ALA A 299 8.91 -16.03 -12.86
CA ALA A 299 7.89 -14.99 -12.74
C ALA A 299 7.00 -14.94 -14.00
N ARG A 300 7.59 -15.05 -15.20
CA ARG A 300 6.83 -15.16 -16.45
C ARG A 300 6.07 -16.49 -16.56
N GLU A 301 6.65 -17.59 -16.10
CA GLU A 301 5.96 -18.90 -16.07
C GLU A 301 4.72 -18.90 -15.16
N LEU A 302 4.71 -18.10 -14.08
CA LEU A 302 3.50 -17.93 -13.26
C LEU A 302 2.34 -17.36 -14.07
N TRP A 303 2.62 -16.35 -14.93
CA TRP A 303 1.61 -15.82 -15.83
C TRP A 303 1.14 -16.89 -16.84
N ILE A 304 2.05 -17.64 -17.46
CA ILE A 304 1.70 -18.69 -18.42
C ILE A 304 0.79 -19.76 -17.79
N VAL A 305 1.10 -20.16 -16.55
CA VAL A 305 0.30 -21.14 -15.81
C VAL A 305 -1.06 -20.58 -15.42
N GLU A 306 -1.11 -19.31 -14.95
CA GLU A 306 -2.37 -18.67 -14.59
C GLU A 306 -3.31 -18.49 -15.80
N GLU A 307 -2.78 -18.09 -16.95
CA GLU A 307 -3.56 -18.00 -18.19
C GLU A 307 -4.14 -19.36 -18.65
N ARG A 308 -3.40 -20.44 -18.42
CA ARG A 308 -3.84 -21.78 -18.78
C ARG A 308 -4.81 -22.39 -17.78
N ASP A 309 -4.53 -22.28 -16.49
CA ASP A 309 -5.15 -23.05 -15.42
C ASP A 309 -6.07 -22.19 -14.52
N GLY A 310 -6.02 -20.86 -14.65
CA GLY A 310 -6.80 -19.91 -13.86
C GLY A 310 -6.23 -19.60 -12.47
N ASP A 311 -5.06 -20.14 -12.14
CA ASP A 311 -4.35 -19.89 -10.86
C ASP A 311 -2.85 -20.13 -11.04
N ILE A 312 -2.02 -19.55 -10.15
CA ILE A 312 -0.57 -19.81 -10.15
C ILE A 312 -0.23 -21.11 -9.44
N SER A 313 0.89 -21.69 -9.82
CA SER A 313 1.36 -22.96 -9.28
C SER A 313 2.88 -22.97 -9.12
N HIS A 314 3.35 -23.75 -8.15
CA HIS A 314 4.78 -24.10 -8.02
C HIS A 314 5.24 -25.12 -9.09
N THR A 315 4.34 -25.49 -10.01
CA THR A 315 4.66 -26.34 -11.15
C THR A 315 4.90 -25.48 -12.38
N ARG A 316 5.94 -25.79 -13.12
CA ARG A 316 6.32 -25.10 -14.37
C ARG A 316 5.34 -25.47 -15.51
N PRO A 317 5.28 -24.69 -16.60
CA PRO A 317 4.39 -24.97 -17.72
C PRO A 317 4.58 -26.36 -18.35
N ASP A 318 5.75 -26.95 -18.26
CA ASP A 318 6.08 -28.29 -18.75
C ASP A 318 5.70 -29.43 -17.78
N GLY A 319 5.14 -29.08 -16.61
CA GLY A 319 4.74 -30.02 -15.57
C GLY A 319 5.85 -30.38 -14.57
N SER A 320 7.06 -29.87 -14.73
CA SER A 320 8.15 -30.06 -13.76
C SER A 320 7.98 -29.19 -12.52
N VAL A 321 8.68 -29.49 -11.44
CA VAL A 321 8.68 -28.68 -10.21
C VAL A 321 9.53 -27.42 -10.40
N PHE A 322 9.20 -26.33 -9.68
CA PHE A 322 9.90 -25.04 -9.80
C PHE A 322 11.43 -25.15 -9.71
N ALA A 323 11.91 -26.00 -8.80
CA ALA A 323 13.36 -26.17 -8.54
C ALA A 323 14.17 -26.65 -9.75
N THR A 324 13.51 -27.09 -10.83
CA THR A 324 14.19 -27.46 -12.08
C THR A 324 14.61 -26.26 -12.93
N VAL A 325 14.23 -25.04 -12.54
CA VAL A 325 14.67 -23.82 -13.24
C VAL A 325 16.16 -23.56 -13.08
N GLY A 326 16.74 -23.98 -11.97
CA GLY A 326 18.17 -23.77 -11.67
C GLY A 326 18.73 -24.77 -10.67
N THR A 327 20.04 -24.83 -10.60
CA THR A 327 20.78 -25.72 -9.70
C THR A 327 20.82 -25.11 -8.30
N GLY A 328 20.44 -25.87 -7.27
CA GLY A 328 20.46 -25.42 -5.87
C GLY A 328 19.20 -24.73 -5.40
N CYS A 329 18.27 -24.38 -6.31
CA CYS A 329 16.98 -23.78 -5.94
C CYS A 329 16.24 -24.66 -4.95
N ASN A 330 15.98 -24.14 -3.76
CA ASN A 330 15.42 -24.91 -2.64
C ASN A 330 14.06 -24.41 -2.15
N ALA A 331 13.69 -23.20 -2.46
CA ALA A 331 12.39 -22.62 -2.12
C ALA A 331 11.98 -21.52 -3.10
N GLU A 332 10.70 -21.34 -3.26
CA GLU A 332 10.13 -20.17 -3.97
C GLU A 332 8.93 -19.60 -3.22
N ASN A 333 8.79 -18.30 -3.25
CA ASN A 333 7.60 -17.58 -2.88
C ASN A 333 7.00 -16.97 -4.14
N ALA A 334 5.71 -17.19 -4.36
CA ALA A 334 5.01 -16.72 -5.55
C ALA A 334 3.70 -16.03 -5.16
N LEU A 335 3.35 -14.96 -5.85
CA LEU A 335 2.05 -14.31 -5.71
C LEU A 335 1.63 -13.60 -7.00
N ILE A 336 0.32 -13.37 -7.14
CA ILE A 336 -0.23 -12.44 -8.11
C ILE A 336 -0.70 -11.20 -7.34
N ASN A 337 -0.40 -10.02 -7.88
CA ASN A 337 -0.87 -8.75 -7.37
C ASN A 337 -1.31 -7.86 -8.54
N ILE A 338 -1.69 -6.62 -8.27
CA ILE A 338 -2.00 -5.61 -9.27
C ILE A 338 -0.82 -4.64 -9.41
N THR A 339 -0.73 -3.97 -10.55
CA THR A 339 0.39 -3.06 -10.90
C THR A 339 0.60 -1.89 -9.93
N SER A 340 -0.37 -1.60 -9.05
CA SER A 340 -0.24 -0.58 -8.01
C SER A 340 0.39 -1.08 -6.70
N ALA A 341 0.73 -2.38 -6.60
CA ALA A 341 1.39 -2.93 -5.42
C ALA A 341 2.84 -2.43 -5.34
N ASN A 342 3.24 -1.95 -4.16
CA ASN A 342 4.62 -1.61 -3.87
C ASN A 342 5.39 -2.81 -3.32
N PHE A 343 6.71 -2.67 -3.13
CA PHE A 343 7.55 -3.73 -2.60
C PHE A 343 7.08 -4.24 -1.22
N GLN A 344 6.63 -3.35 -0.34
CA GLN A 344 6.16 -3.71 0.99
C GLN A 344 4.91 -4.60 0.93
N THR A 345 4.01 -4.33 -0.04
CA THR A 345 2.84 -5.19 -0.26
C THR A 345 3.24 -6.63 -0.59
N ASN A 346 4.25 -6.82 -1.43
CA ASN A 346 4.74 -8.16 -1.79
C ASN A 346 5.34 -8.88 -0.58
N VAL A 347 6.20 -8.19 0.17
CA VAL A 347 6.82 -8.73 1.40
C VAL A 347 5.75 -9.11 2.42
N ASN A 348 4.80 -8.22 2.70
CA ASN A 348 3.74 -8.47 3.68
C ASN A 348 2.84 -9.64 3.28
N MET A 349 2.49 -9.77 2.00
CA MET A 349 1.70 -10.91 1.52
C MET A 349 2.44 -12.24 1.70
N TRP A 350 3.75 -12.27 1.43
CA TRP A 350 4.56 -13.45 1.69
C TRP A 350 4.73 -13.71 3.18
N TYR A 351 4.98 -12.69 3.98
CA TYR A 351 5.15 -12.83 5.43
C TYR A 351 3.87 -13.33 6.13
N ALA A 352 2.71 -12.91 5.67
CA ALA A 352 1.42 -13.39 6.20
C ALA A 352 1.16 -14.88 5.98
N SER A 353 1.79 -15.49 4.96
CA SER A 353 1.73 -16.93 4.70
C SER A 353 2.82 -17.66 5.49
N GLN A 354 2.45 -18.65 6.32
CA GLN A 354 3.41 -19.41 7.11
C GLN A 354 4.53 -20.01 6.23
N GLY A 355 4.17 -20.68 5.13
CA GLY A 355 5.14 -21.31 4.23
C GLY A 355 6.08 -20.32 3.56
N HIS A 356 5.54 -19.19 3.08
CA HIS A 356 6.36 -18.15 2.46
C HIS A 356 7.29 -17.47 3.48
N ARG A 357 6.80 -17.20 4.69
CA ARG A 357 7.62 -16.65 5.79
C ARG A 357 8.73 -17.60 6.19
N GLU A 358 8.46 -18.90 6.29
CA GLU A 358 9.49 -19.92 6.58
C GLU A 358 10.58 -19.93 5.50
N ASN A 359 10.23 -19.72 4.23
CA ASN A 359 11.19 -19.58 3.15
C ASN A 359 12.06 -18.32 3.31
N MET A 360 11.46 -17.15 3.56
CA MET A 360 12.19 -15.88 3.76
C MET A 360 13.15 -15.94 4.95
N LEU A 361 12.77 -16.63 6.03
CA LEU A 361 13.57 -16.74 7.25
C LEU A 361 14.42 -18.03 7.30
N ASN A 362 14.55 -18.75 6.19
CA ASN A 362 15.32 -19.98 6.13
C ASN A 362 16.82 -19.69 6.28
N THR A 363 17.44 -20.32 7.28
CA THR A 363 18.88 -20.17 7.59
C THR A 363 19.79 -20.88 6.61
N ARG A 364 19.29 -21.82 5.80
CA ARG A 364 20.08 -22.57 4.81
C ARG A 364 20.22 -21.83 3.48
N SER A 365 19.32 -20.94 3.16
CA SER A 365 19.40 -20.13 1.94
C SER A 365 20.59 -19.17 2.04
N LYS A 366 21.37 -19.06 0.99
CA LYS A 366 22.58 -18.23 0.89
C LYS A 366 22.40 -17.10 -0.12
N THR A 367 21.77 -17.43 -1.25
CA THR A 367 21.47 -16.46 -2.29
C THR A 367 19.97 -16.44 -2.56
N ALA A 368 19.50 -15.33 -3.09
CA ALA A 368 18.15 -15.21 -3.59
C ALA A 368 18.07 -14.10 -4.66
N ALA A 369 16.97 -14.08 -5.36
CA ALA A 369 16.55 -12.96 -6.20
C ALA A 369 15.03 -12.81 -6.16
N VAL A 370 14.57 -11.62 -6.48
CA VAL A 370 13.15 -11.31 -6.68
C VAL A 370 12.96 -10.90 -8.12
N ALA A 371 11.95 -11.45 -8.77
CA ALA A 371 11.51 -11.05 -10.09
C ALA A 371 10.07 -10.56 -10.05
N ILE A 372 9.82 -9.43 -10.65
CA ILE A 372 8.50 -8.83 -10.82
C ILE A 372 8.20 -8.76 -12.31
N TYR A 373 7.35 -9.67 -12.79
CA TYR A 373 6.88 -9.66 -14.17
C TYR A 373 5.50 -9.01 -14.24
N VAL A 374 5.36 -8.04 -15.12
CA VAL A 374 4.14 -7.25 -15.29
C VAL A 374 3.49 -7.61 -16.61
N GLN A 375 2.22 -8.03 -16.57
CA GLN A 375 1.42 -8.36 -17.73
C GLN A 375 0.03 -7.72 -17.62
N GLY A 376 -0.23 -6.71 -18.44
CA GLY A 376 -1.44 -5.90 -18.34
C GLY A 376 -1.54 -5.22 -16.96
N GLU A 377 -2.63 -5.48 -16.24
CA GLU A 377 -2.85 -4.91 -14.90
C GLU A 377 -2.36 -5.82 -13.75
N LYS A 378 -1.78 -6.97 -14.08
CA LYS A 378 -1.32 -7.96 -13.10
C LYS A 378 0.19 -7.91 -12.92
N VAL A 379 0.61 -8.19 -11.71
CA VAL A 379 2.01 -8.35 -11.30
C VAL A 379 2.18 -9.78 -10.80
N TYR A 380 3.14 -10.47 -11.37
CA TYR A 380 3.55 -11.81 -10.95
C TYR A 380 4.88 -11.65 -10.21
N ALA A 381 4.80 -11.67 -8.88
CA ALA A 381 5.97 -11.52 -8.04
C ALA A 381 6.47 -12.90 -7.61
N LEU A 382 7.74 -13.11 -7.80
CA LEU A 382 8.43 -14.34 -7.43
C LEU A 382 9.70 -14.02 -6.65
N GLN A 383 9.89 -14.70 -5.53
CA GLN A 383 11.18 -14.79 -4.85
C GLN A 383 11.70 -16.21 -4.99
N LEU A 384 12.90 -16.35 -5.50
CA LEU A 384 13.61 -17.62 -5.62
C LEU A 384 14.80 -17.65 -4.67
N PHE A 385 14.94 -18.76 -3.96
CA PHE A 385 16.02 -18.99 -2.99
C PHE A 385 16.94 -20.12 -3.45
N ASP A 386 18.22 -19.97 -3.15
CA ASP A 386 19.23 -20.96 -3.43
C ASP A 386 20.10 -21.21 -2.19
N ILE A 387 20.61 -22.45 -2.07
CA ILE A 387 21.50 -22.85 -0.99
C ILE A 387 22.98 -22.65 -1.34
N LEU A 388 23.28 -22.36 -2.60
CA LEU A 388 24.64 -22.11 -3.07
C LEU A 388 25.03 -20.64 -2.82
N THR A 389 26.29 -20.43 -2.53
CA THR A 389 26.88 -19.09 -2.49
C THR A 389 27.07 -18.54 -3.91
N VAL A 390 27.28 -17.22 -4.04
CA VAL A 390 27.58 -16.60 -5.34
C VAL A 390 28.81 -17.20 -5.99
N GLU A 391 29.86 -17.55 -5.20
CA GLU A 391 31.08 -18.19 -5.70
C GLU A 391 30.81 -19.58 -6.28
N GLU A 392 29.99 -20.38 -5.63
CA GLU A 392 29.57 -21.71 -6.11
C GLU A 392 28.69 -21.60 -7.37
N LEU A 393 27.77 -20.62 -7.42
CA LEU A 393 26.92 -20.36 -8.59
C LEU A 393 27.76 -19.93 -9.81
N ASN A 394 28.82 -19.14 -9.64
CA ASN A 394 29.71 -18.70 -10.72
C ASN A 394 30.59 -19.81 -11.29
N GLN A 395 30.57 -21.02 -10.71
CA GLN A 395 31.34 -22.20 -11.19
C GLN A 395 30.48 -23.18 -12.02
N ILE A 396 29.16 -22.95 -12.08
CA ILE A 396 28.20 -23.75 -12.83
C ILE A 396 27.97 -23.16 -14.22
#